data_8d86ebbf8d84a8d7b3c34991d6f5947e
#
_entry.id   8d86ebbf8d84a8d7b3c34991d6f5947e
#
_cell.length_a   1.000
_cell.length_b   1.000
_cell.length_c   1.000
_cell.angle_alpha   90.00
_cell.angle_beta   90.00
_cell.angle_gamma   90.00
#
_symmetry.space_group_name_H-M   'P 1'
#
loop_
_entity.id
_entity.type
_entity.pdbx_description
1 polymer ?
#
loop_
_entity_poly.entity_id
_entity_poly.type
_entity_poly.pdbx_seq_one_letter_code
_entity_poly.pdbx_strand_id
1 'polypeptide(L)'
;MPIASPEAYAEMLDRAKAGRFAYPAINVTSSQTLNAALKGFADAESDGIIQVSTGGAEYLSGPSVKDMVSGAVAFAKYAHEVAKNYPVNIALHTDHCPKDKLDKFVRPLMGISQERVQRGEEPLFQSHMWDGSAVPVAENLEIAEQLLTEAAKGKIVLEIEVGVVGGEEDGVENAINEKLYTTVEDGLAMVDALGLGEKGRYMAALTFGNVHGVYKPGNVKLRPQVLHDIQVAVGAKYGKEKPLSLVFHGGSGSLLSEIREALDYGVVKMNIDTDTQYCFTRPVADHMFRNYDGVLKVDGEVGNKKMYDPRVWGKAAEAGMAARVVEACEALRSTGTKMK
;
A
#
# COMPACT_ATOMS: atom_id res chain seq x y z
N MET A 1 -16.63 0.43 12.25
CA MET A 1 -15.41 0.16 13.04
C MET A 1 -14.23 0.69 12.25
N PRO A 2 -13.28 1.44 12.81
CA PRO A 2 -12.29 2.16 11.98
C PRO A 2 -11.24 1.28 11.29
N ILE A 3 -10.90 0.11 11.84
CA ILE A 3 -10.22 -0.92 11.02
C ILE A 3 -11.29 -1.78 10.40
N ALA A 4 -11.28 -1.88 9.07
CA ALA A 4 -12.29 -2.56 8.29
C ALA A 4 -12.37 -4.05 8.65
N SER A 5 -13.60 -4.58 8.79
CA SER A 5 -13.79 -6.02 8.80
C SER A 5 -13.47 -6.60 7.40
N PRO A 6 -13.29 -7.91 7.25
CA PRO A 6 -13.11 -8.53 5.94
C PRO A 6 -14.22 -8.18 4.95
N GLU A 7 -15.47 -8.14 5.43
CA GLU A 7 -16.65 -7.79 4.64
C GLU A 7 -16.63 -6.30 4.24
N ALA A 8 -16.29 -5.42 5.18
CA ALA A 8 -16.15 -4.00 4.90
C ALA A 8 -15.02 -3.72 3.90
N TYR A 9 -13.88 -4.41 4.03
CA TYR A 9 -12.79 -4.24 3.07
C TYR A 9 -13.18 -4.77 1.68
N ALA A 10 -13.87 -5.90 1.62
CA ALA A 10 -14.41 -6.41 0.37
C ALA A 10 -15.35 -5.38 -0.30
N GLU A 11 -16.26 -4.78 0.48
CA GLU A 11 -17.15 -3.72 0.00
C GLU A 11 -16.39 -2.47 -0.46
N MET A 12 -15.35 -2.04 0.28
CA MET A 12 -14.47 -0.94 -0.15
C MET A 12 -13.94 -1.20 -1.57
N LEU A 13 -13.35 -2.37 -1.81
CA LEU A 13 -12.77 -2.72 -3.11
C LEU A 13 -13.83 -2.79 -4.23
N ASP A 14 -15.00 -3.33 -3.94
CA ASP A 14 -16.10 -3.42 -4.91
C ASP A 14 -16.66 -2.05 -5.27
N ARG A 15 -16.83 -1.17 -4.28
CA ARG A 15 -17.23 0.23 -4.49
C ARG A 15 -16.20 1.02 -5.30
N ALA A 16 -14.90 0.81 -5.02
CA ALA A 16 -13.82 1.45 -5.76
C ALA A 16 -13.89 1.06 -7.24
N LYS A 17 -14.02 -0.24 -7.54
CA LYS A 17 -14.14 -0.74 -8.91
C LYS A 17 -15.38 -0.20 -9.62
N ALA A 18 -16.54 -0.28 -9.00
CA ALA A 18 -17.81 0.19 -9.55
C ALA A 18 -17.82 1.73 -9.75
N GLY A 19 -17.26 2.46 -8.81
CA GLY A 19 -17.19 3.93 -8.81
C GLY A 19 -16.03 4.50 -9.64
N ARG A 20 -15.13 3.66 -10.17
CA ARG A 20 -13.92 4.06 -10.92
C ARG A 20 -13.05 5.03 -10.13
N PHE A 21 -12.80 4.69 -8.87
CA PHE A 21 -11.86 5.36 -8.00
C PHE A 21 -10.94 4.33 -7.34
N ALA A 22 -9.83 4.77 -6.75
CA ALA A 22 -8.98 3.88 -5.98
C ALA A 22 -8.67 4.48 -4.60
N TYR A 23 -8.43 3.62 -3.63
CA TYR A 23 -7.91 4.06 -2.34
C TYR A 23 -6.40 4.25 -2.41
N PRO A 24 -5.87 5.39 -1.94
CA PRO A 24 -4.45 5.48 -1.66
C PRO A 24 -4.06 4.42 -0.64
N ALA A 25 -2.95 3.72 -0.89
CA ALA A 25 -2.31 2.84 0.06
C ALA A 25 -1.01 3.50 0.52
N ILE A 26 -1.01 3.96 1.77
CA ILE A 26 0.02 4.83 2.32
C ILE A 26 0.99 4.03 3.17
N ASN A 27 2.27 4.00 2.78
CA ASN A 27 3.32 3.39 3.57
C ASN A 27 3.62 4.22 4.82
N VAL A 28 3.75 3.54 5.95
CA VAL A 28 4.05 4.18 7.23
C VAL A 28 5.15 3.42 7.99
N THR A 29 5.96 4.16 8.74
CA THR A 29 7.13 3.63 9.46
C THR A 29 7.18 4.08 10.93
N SER A 30 6.17 4.79 11.39
CA SER A 30 6.10 5.30 12.77
C SER A 30 4.67 5.59 13.20
N SER A 31 4.45 5.79 14.50
CA SER A 31 3.17 6.28 15.01
C SER A 31 2.77 7.64 14.43
N GLN A 32 3.76 8.50 14.14
CA GLN A 32 3.51 9.83 13.57
C GLN A 32 3.05 9.73 12.12
N THR A 33 3.70 8.91 11.29
CA THR A 33 3.28 8.71 9.89
C THR A 33 1.92 8.02 9.81
N LEU A 34 1.62 7.07 10.73
CA LEU A 34 0.29 6.49 10.84
C LEU A 34 -0.78 7.55 11.19
N ASN A 35 -0.53 8.38 12.19
CA ASN A 35 -1.48 9.43 12.60
C ASN A 35 -1.71 10.44 11.46
N ALA A 36 -0.66 10.77 10.70
CA ALA A 36 -0.76 11.64 9.54
C ALA A 36 -1.65 11.02 8.45
N ALA A 37 -1.48 9.73 8.16
CA ALA A 37 -2.31 9.02 7.18
C ALA A 37 -3.79 8.98 7.62
N LEU A 38 -4.07 8.60 8.88
CA LEU A 38 -5.42 8.59 9.46
C LEU A 38 -6.10 9.96 9.35
N LYS A 39 -5.34 11.02 9.71
CA LYS A 39 -5.84 12.39 9.61
C LYS A 39 -6.15 12.76 8.16
N GLY A 40 -5.27 12.45 7.22
CA GLY A 40 -5.45 12.77 5.81
C GLY A 40 -6.70 12.08 5.22
N PHE A 41 -6.91 10.79 5.52
CA PHE A 41 -8.13 10.08 5.11
C PHE A 41 -9.40 10.69 5.73
N ALA A 42 -9.35 11.04 7.01
CA ALA A 42 -10.49 11.69 7.67
C ALA A 42 -10.80 13.07 7.08
N ASP A 43 -9.77 13.90 6.82
CA ASP A 43 -9.92 15.22 6.21
C ASP A 43 -10.48 15.14 4.78
N ALA A 44 -10.08 14.09 4.02
CA ALA A 44 -10.60 13.83 2.67
C ALA A 44 -12.00 13.19 2.66
N GLU A 45 -12.55 12.81 3.82
CA GLU A 45 -13.76 11.99 3.91
C GLU A 45 -13.68 10.72 3.04
N SER A 46 -12.51 10.08 3.01
CA SER A 46 -12.20 8.86 2.26
C SER A 46 -11.87 7.73 3.21
N ASP A 47 -12.39 6.54 2.95
CA ASP A 47 -11.77 5.33 3.49
C ASP A 47 -10.39 5.15 2.83
N GLY A 48 -9.51 4.29 3.39
CA GLY A 48 -8.16 4.17 2.87
C GLY A 48 -7.45 2.88 3.26
N ILE A 49 -6.23 2.74 2.74
CA ILE A 49 -5.34 1.62 3.04
C ILE A 49 -4.07 2.18 3.68
N ILE A 50 -3.67 1.61 4.80
CA ILE A 50 -2.39 1.94 5.46
C ILE A 50 -1.54 0.68 5.44
N GLN A 51 -0.31 0.82 4.96
CA GLN A 51 0.54 -0.33 4.70
C GLN A 51 1.94 -0.19 5.29
N VAL A 52 2.60 -1.34 5.47
CA VAL A 52 3.96 -1.44 5.94
C VAL A 52 4.73 -2.44 5.09
N SER A 53 5.89 -2.03 4.56
CA SER A 53 6.82 -2.91 3.84
C SER A 53 7.62 -3.78 4.81
N THR A 54 8.36 -4.77 4.28
CA THR A 54 9.26 -5.60 5.10
C THR A 54 10.31 -4.75 5.82
N GLY A 55 10.89 -3.76 5.15
CA GLY A 55 11.85 -2.83 5.73
C GLY A 55 11.21 -1.91 6.77
N GLY A 56 10.03 -1.38 6.48
CA GLY A 56 9.25 -0.57 7.42
C GLY A 56 8.87 -1.34 8.68
N ALA A 57 8.46 -2.60 8.54
CA ALA A 57 8.14 -3.48 9.67
C ALA A 57 9.38 -3.79 10.53
N GLU A 58 10.51 -4.10 9.90
CA GLU A 58 11.78 -4.28 10.61
C GLU A 58 12.16 -3.03 11.41
N TYR A 59 12.07 -1.86 10.79
CA TYR A 59 12.35 -0.57 11.46
C TYR A 59 11.42 -0.32 12.66
N LEU A 60 10.13 -0.63 12.54
CA LEU A 60 9.14 -0.46 13.62
C LEU A 60 9.42 -1.32 14.84
N SER A 61 10.13 -2.44 14.70
CA SER A 61 10.59 -3.25 15.85
C SER A 61 11.77 -2.63 16.58
N GLY A 62 12.40 -1.64 15.99
CA GLY A 62 13.58 -0.95 16.50
C GLY A 62 14.90 -1.52 15.97
N PRO A 63 15.93 -0.65 15.79
CA PRO A 63 17.21 -1.02 15.16
C PRO A 63 17.99 -2.14 15.88
N SER A 64 17.68 -2.38 17.16
CA SER A 64 18.31 -3.43 17.97
C SER A 64 17.61 -4.78 17.87
N VAL A 65 16.32 -4.79 17.51
CA VAL A 65 15.49 -6.01 17.46
C VAL A 65 15.48 -6.58 16.04
N LYS A 66 15.19 -5.74 15.05
CA LYS A 66 15.16 -6.10 13.62
C LYS A 66 14.29 -7.31 13.30
N ASP A 67 13.09 -7.34 13.87
CA ASP A 67 12.10 -8.40 13.69
C ASP A 67 10.87 -7.86 12.97
N MET A 68 10.69 -8.25 11.71
CA MET A 68 9.60 -7.78 10.85
C MET A 68 8.22 -8.13 11.40
N VAL A 69 8.06 -9.33 11.99
CA VAL A 69 6.77 -9.78 12.53
C VAL A 69 6.40 -8.98 13.77
N SER A 70 7.34 -8.82 14.71
CA SER A 70 7.13 -8.02 15.92
C SER A 70 6.78 -6.58 15.58
N GLY A 71 7.49 -5.97 14.61
CA GLY A 71 7.23 -4.60 14.16
C GLY A 71 5.84 -4.46 13.51
N ALA A 72 5.47 -5.36 12.61
CA ALA A 72 4.15 -5.36 11.98
C ALA A 72 3.02 -5.57 12.99
N VAL A 73 3.20 -6.50 13.95
CA VAL A 73 2.20 -6.73 15.02
C VAL A 73 2.04 -5.51 15.92
N ALA A 74 3.15 -4.86 16.31
CA ALA A 74 3.11 -3.65 17.13
C ALA A 74 2.41 -2.52 16.37
N PHE A 75 2.74 -2.32 15.11
CA PHE A 75 2.09 -1.37 14.21
C PHE A 75 0.59 -1.63 14.11
N ALA A 76 0.19 -2.86 13.79
CA ALA A 76 -1.22 -3.20 13.62
C ALA A 76 -2.01 -2.99 14.92
N LYS A 77 -1.49 -3.39 16.08
CA LYS A 77 -2.13 -3.16 17.38
C LYS A 77 -2.30 -1.67 17.68
N TYR A 78 -1.28 -0.86 17.41
CA TYR A 78 -1.37 0.59 17.55
C TYR A 78 -2.44 1.18 16.62
N ALA A 79 -2.45 0.75 15.34
CA ALA A 79 -3.44 1.18 14.35
C ALA A 79 -4.87 0.82 14.78
N HIS A 80 -5.11 -0.44 15.21
CA HIS A 80 -6.40 -0.89 15.71
C HIS A 80 -6.92 -0.05 16.89
N GLU A 81 -6.02 0.47 17.74
CA GLU A 81 -6.43 1.29 18.87
C GLU A 81 -6.70 2.74 18.45
N VAL A 82 -5.78 3.37 17.73
CA VAL A 82 -5.86 4.80 17.43
C VAL A 82 -6.93 5.11 16.37
N ALA A 83 -7.09 4.24 15.38
CA ALA A 83 -8.05 4.43 14.29
C ALA A 83 -9.50 4.51 14.77
N LYS A 84 -9.85 3.96 15.94
CA LYS A 84 -11.19 4.06 16.55
C LYS A 84 -11.70 5.50 16.70
N ASN A 85 -10.78 6.47 16.72
CA ASN A 85 -11.10 7.88 16.91
C ASN A 85 -11.33 8.63 15.57
N TYR A 86 -11.25 7.96 14.44
CA TYR A 86 -11.41 8.56 13.12
C TYR A 86 -12.68 8.04 12.42
N PRO A 87 -13.42 8.89 11.70
CA PRO A 87 -14.72 8.52 11.11
C PRO A 87 -14.58 7.90 9.71
N VAL A 88 -13.54 7.09 9.48
CA VAL A 88 -13.24 6.45 8.19
C VAL A 88 -12.81 5.00 8.39
N ASN A 89 -13.07 4.12 7.43
CA ASN A 89 -12.62 2.74 7.48
C ASN A 89 -11.21 2.63 6.90
N ILE A 90 -10.35 1.92 7.61
CA ILE A 90 -8.95 1.71 7.22
C ILE A 90 -8.69 0.21 7.08
N ALA A 91 -8.18 -0.20 5.94
CA ALA A 91 -7.61 -1.54 5.78
C ALA A 91 -6.11 -1.51 6.06
N LEU A 92 -5.61 -2.45 6.85
CA LEU A 92 -4.19 -2.65 7.06
C LEU A 92 -3.65 -3.66 6.06
N HIS A 93 -2.52 -3.32 5.46
CA HIS A 93 -1.88 -4.09 4.41
C HIS A 93 -0.38 -4.27 4.68
N THR A 94 0.21 -5.39 4.26
CA THR A 94 1.67 -5.51 4.17
C THR A 94 2.08 -5.42 2.71
N ASP A 95 3.02 -4.54 2.45
CA ASP A 95 3.53 -4.22 1.14
C ASP A 95 4.76 -5.10 0.81
N HIS A 96 5.10 -5.25 -0.44
CA HIS A 96 6.16 -6.05 -1.04
C HIS A 96 6.85 -7.09 -0.14
N CYS A 97 6.49 -8.36 -0.30
CA CYS A 97 7.16 -9.48 0.37
C CYS A 97 7.74 -10.44 -0.66
N PRO A 98 9.07 -10.39 -0.92
CA PRO A 98 9.73 -11.30 -1.83
C PRO A 98 9.79 -12.74 -1.27
N LYS A 99 10.11 -13.70 -2.12
CA LYS A 99 10.09 -15.14 -1.82
C LYS A 99 10.90 -15.52 -0.58
N ASP A 100 12.10 -14.96 -0.40
CA ASP A 100 12.99 -15.25 0.71
C ASP A 100 12.52 -14.74 2.08
N LYS A 101 11.51 -13.85 2.09
CA LYS A 101 10.89 -13.30 3.29
C LYS A 101 9.51 -13.89 3.61
N LEU A 102 8.89 -14.67 2.74
CA LEU A 102 7.55 -15.21 2.95
C LEU A 102 7.40 -15.94 4.29
N ASP A 103 8.30 -16.88 4.59
CA ASP A 103 8.26 -17.69 5.82
C ASP A 103 8.65 -16.88 7.07
N LYS A 104 9.26 -15.71 6.89
CA LYS A 104 9.70 -14.83 7.98
C LYS A 104 8.76 -13.66 8.21
N PHE A 105 7.81 -13.40 7.32
CA PHE A 105 6.96 -12.21 7.39
C PHE A 105 5.49 -12.51 7.11
N VAL A 106 5.10 -12.77 5.86
CA VAL A 106 3.69 -12.90 5.47
C VAL A 106 3.05 -14.12 6.09
N ARG A 107 3.67 -15.32 6.01
CA ARG A 107 3.08 -16.56 6.58
C ARG A 107 2.87 -16.48 8.08
N PRO A 108 3.82 -16.00 8.92
CA PRO A 108 3.56 -15.80 10.35
C PRO A 108 2.41 -14.81 10.62
N LEU A 109 2.30 -13.72 9.88
CA LEU A 109 1.22 -12.73 10.04
C LEU A 109 -0.15 -13.31 9.63
N MET A 110 -0.19 -14.11 8.56
CA MET A 110 -1.39 -14.86 8.18
C MET A 110 -1.79 -15.85 9.28
N GLY A 111 -0.82 -16.58 9.87
CA GLY A 111 -1.06 -17.48 10.99
C GLY A 111 -1.70 -16.79 12.18
N ILE A 112 -1.18 -15.62 12.58
CA ILE A 112 -1.76 -14.80 13.64
C ILE A 112 -3.20 -14.38 13.32
N SER A 113 -3.47 -13.98 12.07
CA SER A 113 -4.82 -13.60 11.64
C SER A 113 -5.77 -14.80 11.62
N GLN A 114 -5.32 -15.98 11.17
CA GLN A 114 -6.10 -17.21 11.19
C GLN A 114 -6.48 -17.63 12.62
N GLU A 115 -5.54 -17.56 13.57
CA GLU A 115 -5.83 -17.84 14.99
C GLU A 115 -6.85 -16.86 15.57
N ARG A 116 -6.77 -15.56 15.22
CA ARG A 116 -7.75 -14.56 15.64
C ARG A 116 -9.15 -14.89 15.10
N VAL A 117 -9.25 -15.17 13.80
CA VAL A 117 -10.53 -15.55 13.16
C VAL A 117 -11.13 -16.82 13.79
N GLN A 118 -10.30 -17.83 14.12
CA GLN A 118 -10.75 -19.04 14.84
C GLN A 118 -11.33 -18.72 16.22
N ARG A 119 -10.87 -17.65 16.88
CA ARG A 119 -11.43 -17.18 18.16
C ARG A 119 -12.63 -16.23 17.99
N GLY A 120 -13.09 -16.00 16.76
CA GLY A 120 -14.19 -15.07 16.46
C GLY A 120 -13.78 -13.59 16.50
N GLU A 121 -12.47 -13.32 16.40
CA GLU A 121 -11.93 -11.95 16.30
C GLU A 121 -11.71 -11.58 14.83
N GLU A 122 -11.58 -10.28 14.54
CA GLU A 122 -11.18 -9.80 13.22
C GLU A 122 -9.69 -10.11 12.94
N PRO A 123 -9.29 -10.34 11.67
CA PRO A 123 -7.90 -10.54 11.32
C PRO A 123 -7.05 -9.33 11.72
N LEU A 124 -5.76 -9.55 11.94
CA LEU A 124 -4.85 -8.47 12.33
C LEU A 124 -4.59 -7.51 11.17
N PHE A 125 -4.43 -8.05 9.97
CA PHE A 125 -4.32 -7.35 8.68
C PHE A 125 -5.44 -7.79 7.75
N GLN A 126 -5.94 -6.89 6.90
CA GLN A 126 -6.98 -7.16 5.93
C GLN A 126 -6.44 -7.71 4.61
N SER A 127 -5.16 -7.42 4.33
CA SER A 127 -4.50 -7.93 3.12
C SER A 127 -2.99 -8.04 3.30
N HIS A 128 -2.39 -8.91 2.49
CA HIS A 128 -0.94 -9.07 2.37
C HIS A 128 -0.55 -9.14 0.90
N MET A 129 0.64 -8.62 0.56
CA MET A 129 1.18 -8.73 -0.77
C MET A 129 2.22 -9.85 -0.88
N TRP A 130 2.10 -10.62 -1.94
CA TRP A 130 3.12 -11.50 -2.49
C TRP A 130 3.79 -10.83 -3.69
N ASP A 131 5.07 -10.52 -3.57
CA ASP A 131 5.89 -9.98 -4.65
C ASP A 131 6.56 -11.12 -5.40
N GLY A 132 5.93 -11.52 -6.51
CA GLY A 132 6.43 -12.57 -7.41
C GLY A 132 7.29 -12.03 -8.56
N SER A 133 7.67 -10.76 -8.57
CA SER A 133 8.39 -10.11 -9.67
C SER A 133 9.75 -10.73 -9.98
N ALA A 134 10.41 -11.29 -8.97
CA ALA A 134 11.74 -11.89 -9.08
C ALA A 134 11.76 -13.37 -9.51
N VAL A 135 10.59 -14.01 -9.66
CA VAL A 135 10.50 -15.42 -10.03
C VAL A 135 9.77 -15.61 -11.38
N PRO A 136 9.98 -16.74 -12.09
CA PRO A 136 9.24 -17.03 -13.30
C PRO A 136 7.73 -17.08 -13.06
N VAL A 137 6.91 -16.64 -14.03
CA VAL A 137 5.45 -16.54 -13.89
C VAL A 137 4.81 -17.86 -13.41
N ALA A 138 5.23 -19.01 -13.92
CA ALA A 138 4.70 -20.30 -13.49
C ALA A 138 4.93 -20.57 -11.99
N GLU A 139 6.14 -20.27 -11.48
CA GLU A 139 6.49 -20.39 -10.08
C GLU A 139 5.75 -19.35 -9.23
N ASN A 140 5.65 -18.12 -9.73
CA ASN A 140 4.88 -17.06 -9.08
C ASN A 140 3.43 -17.50 -8.83
N LEU A 141 2.77 -18.04 -9.86
CA LEU A 141 1.36 -18.46 -9.78
C LEU A 141 1.17 -19.66 -8.88
N GLU A 142 2.12 -20.61 -8.84
CA GLU A 142 2.09 -21.74 -7.90
C GLU A 142 2.15 -21.27 -6.44
N ILE A 143 3.08 -20.36 -6.14
CA ILE A 143 3.19 -19.76 -4.79
C ILE A 143 1.93 -18.94 -4.46
N ALA A 144 1.45 -18.12 -5.41
CA ALA A 144 0.25 -17.31 -5.23
C ALA A 144 -0.99 -18.16 -4.92
N GLU A 145 -1.18 -19.31 -5.57
CA GLU A 145 -2.29 -20.23 -5.29
C GLU A 145 -2.24 -20.81 -3.88
N GLN A 146 -1.04 -21.18 -3.43
CA GLN A 146 -0.82 -21.67 -2.05
C GLN A 146 -1.16 -20.58 -1.03
N LEU A 147 -0.61 -19.37 -1.24
CA LEU A 147 -0.83 -18.23 -0.35
C LEU A 147 -2.30 -17.78 -0.35
N LEU A 148 -2.98 -17.81 -1.49
CA LEU A 148 -4.40 -17.48 -1.58
C LEU A 148 -5.26 -18.43 -0.75
N THR A 149 -4.93 -19.73 -0.79
CA THR A 149 -5.59 -20.76 0.02
C THR A 149 -5.34 -20.53 1.52
N GLU A 150 -4.12 -20.11 1.89
CA GLU A 150 -3.78 -19.77 3.27
C GLU A 150 -4.50 -18.48 3.72
N ALA A 151 -4.50 -17.46 2.88
CA ALA A 151 -5.14 -16.16 3.14
C ALA A 151 -6.66 -16.29 3.34
N ALA A 152 -7.32 -17.12 2.53
CA ALA A 152 -8.76 -17.37 2.63
C ALA A 152 -9.18 -17.90 4.01
N LYS A 153 -8.36 -18.74 4.67
CA LYS A 153 -8.61 -19.22 6.03
C LYS A 153 -8.62 -18.10 7.08
N GLY A 154 -7.86 -17.04 6.85
CA GLY A 154 -7.80 -15.85 7.68
C GLY A 154 -8.74 -14.73 7.24
N LYS A 155 -9.60 -14.96 6.23
CA LYS A 155 -10.44 -13.95 5.58
C LYS A 155 -9.63 -12.75 5.06
N ILE A 156 -8.43 -12.99 4.58
CA ILE A 156 -7.47 -11.99 4.12
C ILE A 156 -7.53 -11.91 2.59
N VAL A 157 -7.45 -10.70 2.05
CA VAL A 157 -7.25 -10.47 0.61
C VAL A 157 -5.77 -10.62 0.30
N LEU A 158 -5.43 -11.41 -0.72
CA LEU A 158 -4.06 -11.51 -1.22
C LEU A 158 -3.84 -10.50 -2.33
N GLU A 159 -2.78 -9.72 -2.26
CA GLU A 159 -2.28 -8.96 -3.41
C GLU A 159 -1.14 -9.73 -4.06
N ILE A 160 -1.16 -9.84 -5.37
CA ILE A 160 -0.14 -10.55 -6.16
C ILE A 160 0.42 -9.63 -7.22
N GLU A 161 1.73 -9.69 -7.43
CA GLU A 161 2.39 -8.98 -8.51
C GLU A 161 2.73 -9.92 -9.66
N VAL A 162 2.26 -9.57 -10.87
CA VAL A 162 2.55 -10.29 -12.11
C VAL A 162 3.19 -9.32 -13.10
N GLY A 163 4.49 -9.48 -13.31
CA GLY A 163 5.33 -8.56 -14.07
C GLY A 163 6.44 -7.99 -13.18
N VAL A 164 7.14 -6.99 -13.65
CA VAL A 164 8.25 -6.33 -12.93
C VAL A 164 7.99 -4.83 -12.90
N VAL A 165 7.97 -4.23 -11.73
CA VAL A 165 8.01 -2.77 -11.57
C VAL A 165 9.48 -2.33 -11.64
N GLY A 166 9.80 -1.31 -12.44
CA GLY A 166 11.16 -0.78 -12.56
C GLY A 166 11.54 0.15 -11.40
N GLY A 167 12.81 0.58 -11.34
CA GLY A 167 13.32 1.50 -10.32
C GLY A 167 13.78 0.83 -9.05
N GLU A 168 13.86 1.57 -7.95
CA GLU A 168 14.38 1.10 -6.67
C GLU A 168 13.29 1.13 -5.59
N GLU A 169 13.14 0.01 -4.87
CA GLU A 169 12.32 -0.11 -3.69
C GLU A 169 12.98 -1.04 -2.65
N ASP A 170 13.03 -0.59 -1.40
CA ASP A 170 13.66 -1.32 -0.27
C ASP A 170 15.07 -1.87 -0.59
N GLY A 171 15.84 -1.15 -1.42
CA GLY A 171 17.21 -1.53 -1.80
C GLY A 171 17.31 -2.54 -2.96
N VAL A 172 16.20 -2.83 -3.63
CA VAL A 172 16.16 -3.65 -4.86
C VAL A 172 16.00 -2.75 -6.06
N GLU A 173 16.94 -2.79 -7.01
CA GLU A 173 16.90 -2.00 -8.24
C GLU A 173 16.54 -2.89 -9.44
N ASN A 174 15.47 -2.51 -10.16
CA ASN A 174 14.99 -3.20 -11.36
C ASN A 174 15.22 -2.36 -12.62
N ALA A 175 15.73 -2.99 -13.67
CA ALA A 175 16.00 -2.34 -14.94
C ALA A 175 14.72 -1.92 -15.67
N ILE A 176 14.77 -0.77 -16.34
CA ILE A 176 13.69 -0.28 -17.21
C ILE A 176 13.80 -0.96 -18.59
N ASN A 177 12.96 -1.96 -18.83
CA ASN A 177 12.92 -2.72 -20.10
C ASN A 177 11.50 -3.21 -20.42
N GLU A 178 11.33 -4.06 -21.45
CA GLU A 178 10.01 -4.58 -21.88
C GLU A 178 9.30 -5.44 -20.82
N LYS A 179 10.00 -5.96 -19.81
CA LYS A 179 9.39 -6.72 -18.71
C LYS A 179 8.52 -5.86 -17.78
N LEU A 180 8.55 -4.53 -17.95
CA LEU A 180 7.66 -3.60 -17.26
C LEU A 180 6.20 -3.64 -17.77
N TYR A 181 5.87 -4.55 -18.66
CA TYR A 181 4.51 -4.67 -19.20
C TYR A 181 4.03 -6.11 -19.07
N THR A 182 3.03 -6.33 -18.22
CA THR A 182 2.35 -7.63 -18.11
C THR A 182 1.65 -7.95 -19.42
N THR A 183 1.78 -9.18 -19.91
CA THR A 183 1.12 -9.60 -21.15
C THR A 183 -0.32 -10.07 -20.89
N VAL A 184 -1.13 -10.12 -21.95
CA VAL A 184 -2.48 -10.69 -21.88
C VAL A 184 -2.42 -12.18 -21.49
N GLU A 185 -1.42 -12.91 -21.99
CA GLU A 185 -1.17 -14.31 -21.68
C GLU A 185 -0.89 -14.51 -20.19
N ASP A 186 -0.07 -13.64 -19.57
CA ASP A 186 0.21 -13.68 -18.11
C ASP A 186 -1.06 -13.42 -17.30
N GLY A 187 -1.87 -12.44 -17.72
CA GLY A 187 -3.15 -12.14 -17.09
C GLY A 187 -4.15 -13.28 -17.16
N LEU A 188 -4.22 -13.96 -18.31
CA LEU A 188 -5.05 -15.17 -18.49
C LEU A 188 -4.53 -16.35 -17.64
N ALA A 189 -3.22 -16.61 -17.64
CA ALA A 189 -2.60 -17.65 -16.85
C ALA A 189 -2.84 -17.43 -15.34
N MET A 190 -2.76 -16.18 -14.88
CA MET A 190 -3.06 -15.81 -13.49
C MET A 190 -4.50 -16.21 -13.11
N VAL A 191 -5.49 -15.88 -13.96
CA VAL A 191 -6.89 -16.21 -13.65
C VAL A 191 -7.16 -17.70 -13.80
N ASP A 192 -6.52 -18.40 -14.76
CA ASP A 192 -6.60 -19.85 -14.87
C ASP A 192 -6.10 -20.56 -13.58
N ALA A 193 -5.03 -20.05 -12.98
CA ALA A 193 -4.47 -20.59 -11.74
C ALA A 193 -5.31 -20.22 -10.50
N LEU A 194 -5.72 -18.97 -10.36
CA LEU A 194 -6.28 -18.43 -9.11
C LEU A 194 -7.81 -18.37 -9.10
N GLY A 195 -8.46 -18.42 -10.26
CA GLY A 195 -9.90 -18.22 -10.40
C GLY A 195 -10.31 -16.75 -10.32
N LEU A 196 -11.60 -16.52 -10.15
CA LEU A 196 -12.19 -15.17 -10.00
C LEU A 196 -12.87 -14.99 -8.64
N GLY A 197 -12.25 -15.51 -7.59
CA GLY A 197 -12.70 -15.41 -6.20
C GLY A 197 -13.13 -16.74 -5.57
N GLU A 198 -13.18 -17.84 -6.31
CA GLU A 198 -13.62 -19.16 -5.83
C GLU A 198 -12.64 -19.76 -4.81
N LYS A 199 -11.34 -19.49 -4.97
CA LYS A 199 -10.27 -19.95 -4.08
C LYS A 199 -9.95 -18.96 -2.95
N GLY A 200 -10.42 -17.73 -3.07
CA GLY A 200 -10.16 -16.60 -2.17
C GLY A 200 -10.19 -15.29 -2.94
N ARG A 201 -10.32 -14.18 -2.21
CA ARG A 201 -10.29 -12.85 -2.83
C ARG A 201 -8.85 -12.37 -3.00
N TYR A 202 -8.54 -11.81 -4.17
CA TYR A 202 -7.23 -11.23 -4.45
C TYR A 202 -7.33 -9.94 -5.25
N MET A 203 -6.26 -9.16 -5.23
CA MET A 203 -5.98 -8.01 -6.08
C MET A 203 -4.75 -8.33 -6.93
N ALA A 204 -4.70 -7.80 -8.15
CA ALA A 204 -3.59 -8.03 -9.07
C ALA A 204 -2.83 -6.73 -9.36
N ALA A 205 -1.58 -6.66 -8.95
CA ALA A 205 -0.63 -5.65 -9.37
C ALA A 205 -0.03 -6.08 -10.72
N LEU A 206 -0.65 -5.57 -11.79
CA LEU A 206 -0.18 -5.79 -13.16
C LEU A 206 0.68 -4.61 -13.57
N THR A 207 1.82 -4.88 -14.20
CA THR A 207 2.75 -3.84 -14.61
C THR A 207 2.40 -3.29 -15.99
N PHE A 208 2.41 -1.97 -16.12
CA PHE A 208 2.08 -1.26 -17.35
C PHE A 208 3.04 -0.08 -17.64
N GLY A 209 4.32 -0.27 -17.24
CA GLY A 209 5.39 0.70 -17.39
C GLY A 209 5.68 1.49 -16.12
N ASN A 210 5.15 1.08 -14.99
CA ASN A 210 5.34 1.72 -13.69
C ASN A 210 6.75 1.52 -13.17
N VAL A 211 7.21 2.53 -12.41
CA VAL A 211 8.57 2.60 -11.88
C VAL A 211 8.55 3.16 -10.46
N HIS A 212 9.25 2.52 -9.53
CA HIS A 212 9.42 3.00 -8.16
C HIS A 212 10.46 4.13 -8.07
N GLY A 213 10.30 5.04 -7.13
CA GLY A 213 11.24 6.11 -6.84
C GLY A 213 10.76 7.50 -7.25
N VAL A 214 11.69 8.47 -7.29
CA VAL A 214 11.40 9.89 -7.61
C VAL A 214 11.66 10.14 -9.08
N TYR A 215 10.60 10.35 -9.86
CA TYR A 215 10.69 10.67 -11.28
C TYR A 215 10.01 12.01 -11.59
N LYS A 216 10.56 12.75 -12.54
CA LYS A 216 9.87 13.92 -13.09
C LYS A 216 8.71 13.46 -13.95
N PRO A 217 7.54 14.14 -13.90
CA PRO A 217 6.43 13.86 -14.79
C PRO A 217 6.87 13.77 -16.25
N GLY A 218 6.46 12.70 -16.94
CA GLY A 218 6.82 12.43 -18.34
C GLY A 218 8.10 11.61 -18.57
N ASN A 219 8.89 11.32 -17.53
CA ASN A 219 10.05 10.42 -17.67
C ASN A 219 9.68 8.94 -17.61
N VAL A 220 8.55 8.62 -17.00
CA VAL A 220 7.98 7.27 -16.94
C VAL A 220 6.92 7.18 -18.04
N LYS A 221 6.98 6.15 -18.86
CA LYS A 221 6.01 5.95 -19.94
C LYS A 221 5.01 4.87 -19.54
N LEU A 222 3.93 5.28 -18.92
CA LEU A 222 2.83 4.39 -18.60
C LEU A 222 2.04 4.02 -19.87
N ARG A 223 1.50 2.80 -19.87
CA ARG A 223 0.56 2.32 -20.88
C ARG A 223 -0.67 1.70 -20.18
N PRO A 224 -1.58 2.52 -19.64
CA PRO A 224 -2.78 2.01 -18.96
C PRO A 224 -3.62 1.09 -19.84
N GLN A 225 -3.52 1.21 -21.17
CA GLN A 225 -4.19 0.33 -22.13
C GLN A 225 -3.86 -1.16 -21.89
N VAL A 226 -2.69 -1.51 -21.37
CA VAL A 226 -2.33 -2.89 -21.00
C VAL A 226 -3.35 -3.45 -20.01
N LEU A 227 -3.76 -2.66 -19.01
CA LEU A 227 -4.77 -3.06 -18.02
C LEU A 227 -6.13 -3.32 -18.69
N HIS A 228 -6.52 -2.45 -19.61
CA HIS A 228 -7.75 -2.61 -20.38
C HIS A 228 -7.74 -3.90 -21.19
N ASP A 229 -6.67 -4.16 -21.94
CA ASP A 229 -6.56 -5.31 -22.83
C ASP A 229 -6.64 -6.63 -22.04
N ILE A 230 -5.99 -6.70 -20.87
CA ILE A 230 -6.06 -7.85 -19.97
C ILE A 230 -7.49 -8.00 -19.42
N GLN A 231 -8.13 -6.91 -18.94
CA GLN A 231 -9.53 -6.96 -18.47
C GLN A 231 -10.49 -7.48 -19.54
N VAL A 232 -10.32 -7.02 -20.80
CA VAL A 232 -11.16 -7.46 -21.93
C VAL A 232 -10.93 -8.94 -22.24
N ALA A 233 -9.68 -9.39 -22.30
CA ALA A 233 -9.35 -10.77 -22.60
C ALA A 233 -9.87 -11.75 -21.53
N VAL A 234 -9.65 -11.42 -20.24
CA VAL A 234 -10.17 -12.20 -19.13
C VAL A 234 -11.70 -12.16 -19.12
N GLY A 235 -12.27 -10.98 -19.34
CA GLY A 235 -13.73 -10.80 -19.38
C GLY A 235 -14.39 -11.64 -20.49
N ALA A 236 -13.80 -11.67 -21.67
CA ALA A 236 -14.27 -12.48 -22.79
C ALA A 236 -14.21 -13.99 -22.49
N LYS A 237 -13.13 -14.45 -21.83
CA LYS A 237 -12.95 -15.87 -21.47
C LYS A 237 -13.92 -16.35 -20.42
N TYR A 238 -14.22 -15.49 -19.41
CA TYR A 238 -15.01 -15.91 -18.24
C TYR A 238 -16.44 -15.31 -18.20
N GLY A 239 -16.84 -14.56 -19.24
CA GLY A 239 -18.18 -13.99 -19.35
C GLY A 239 -18.47 -12.90 -18.30
N LYS A 240 -17.47 -12.12 -17.90
CA LYS A 240 -17.59 -11.05 -16.91
C LYS A 240 -17.04 -9.73 -17.44
N GLU A 241 -17.68 -8.62 -17.13
CA GLU A 241 -17.15 -7.29 -17.43
C GLU A 241 -16.20 -6.85 -16.33
N LYS A 242 -14.97 -6.44 -16.69
CA LYS A 242 -13.91 -5.96 -15.78
C LYS A 242 -13.75 -6.84 -14.52
N PRO A 243 -13.41 -8.13 -14.66
CA PRO A 243 -13.44 -9.07 -13.54
C PRO A 243 -12.38 -8.77 -12.47
N LEU A 244 -11.22 -8.23 -12.84
CA LEU A 244 -10.08 -8.04 -11.94
C LEU A 244 -10.22 -6.77 -11.09
N SER A 245 -9.75 -6.84 -9.85
CA SER A 245 -9.43 -5.69 -9.00
C SER A 245 -7.94 -5.43 -9.12
N LEU A 246 -7.57 -4.30 -9.71
CA LEU A 246 -6.17 -4.01 -10.07
C LEU A 246 -5.51 -3.09 -9.05
N VAL A 247 -4.18 -3.22 -8.93
CA VAL A 247 -3.34 -2.36 -8.09
C VAL A 247 -2.31 -1.65 -8.93
N PHE A 248 -2.07 -0.38 -8.62
CA PHE A 248 -1.08 0.46 -9.27
C PHE A 248 0.09 0.71 -8.31
N HIS A 249 1.26 0.17 -8.64
CA HIS A 249 2.53 0.42 -7.96
C HIS A 249 3.35 1.48 -8.70
N GLY A 250 4.29 2.12 -7.99
CA GLY A 250 5.25 3.04 -8.61
C GLY A 250 4.60 4.24 -9.31
N GLY A 251 3.59 4.84 -8.68
CA GLY A 251 2.82 5.94 -9.27
C GLY A 251 3.45 7.32 -9.14
N SER A 252 4.55 7.48 -8.42
CA SER A 252 5.26 8.75 -8.25
C SER A 252 5.79 9.27 -9.59
N GLY A 253 5.48 10.53 -9.95
CA GLY A 253 5.87 11.10 -11.24
C GLY A 253 4.98 10.75 -12.43
N SER A 254 3.89 10.01 -12.22
CA SER A 254 2.89 9.73 -13.25
C SER A 254 2.03 10.95 -13.55
N LEU A 255 1.57 11.08 -14.78
CA LEU A 255 0.61 12.13 -15.14
C LEU A 255 -0.77 11.81 -14.55
N LEU A 256 -1.48 12.82 -14.05
CA LEU A 256 -2.83 12.65 -13.49
C LEU A 256 -3.81 12.03 -14.51
N SER A 257 -3.66 12.31 -15.80
CA SER A 257 -4.45 11.70 -16.88
C SER A 257 -4.23 10.19 -16.97
N GLU A 258 -2.99 9.72 -16.85
CA GLU A 258 -2.63 8.30 -16.90
C GLU A 258 -3.14 7.56 -15.65
N ILE A 259 -3.02 8.20 -14.48
CA ILE A 259 -3.60 7.67 -13.23
C ILE A 259 -5.11 7.48 -13.40
N ARG A 260 -5.82 8.51 -13.87
CA ARG A 260 -7.28 8.47 -14.04
C ARG A 260 -7.75 7.47 -15.09
N GLU A 261 -6.98 7.28 -16.15
CA GLU A 261 -7.22 6.24 -17.15
C GLU A 261 -7.10 4.84 -16.55
N ALA A 262 -6.08 4.59 -15.72
CA ALA A 262 -5.92 3.33 -15.01
C ALA A 262 -7.10 3.04 -14.05
N LEU A 263 -7.65 4.07 -13.37
CA LEU A 263 -8.87 3.92 -12.55
C LEU A 263 -10.06 3.46 -13.39
N ASP A 264 -10.21 4.01 -14.60
CA ASP A 264 -11.30 3.63 -15.51
C ASP A 264 -11.17 2.16 -15.97
N TYR A 265 -9.98 1.57 -15.88
CA TYR A 265 -9.70 0.16 -16.21
C TYR A 265 -9.73 -0.79 -14.99
N GLY A 266 -10.10 -0.32 -13.80
CA GLY A 266 -10.37 -1.16 -12.65
C GLY A 266 -9.28 -1.18 -11.59
N VAL A 267 -8.39 -0.19 -11.56
CA VAL A 267 -7.48 0.04 -10.43
C VAL A 267 -8.32 0.47 -9.22
N VAL A 268 -8.16 -0.25 -8.10
CA VAL A 268 -8.89 -0.03 -6.84
C VAL A 268 -7.98 0.39 -5.67
N LYS A 269 -6.68 0.22 -5.84
CA LYS A 269 -5.62 0.56 -4.86
C LYS A 269 -4.44 1.16 -5.62
N MET A 270 -3.84 2.21 -5.07
CA MET A 270 -2.59 2.77 -5.59
C MET A 270 -1.60 3.01 -4.46
N ASN A 271 -0.40 2.46 -4.59
CA ASN A 271 0.68 2.63 -3.61
C ASN A 271 1.29 4.03 -3.70
N ILE A 272 1.44 4.67 -2.53
CA ILE A 272 2.06 5.99 -2.41
C ILE A 272 2.98 5.97 -1.19
N ASP A 273 4.29 6.07 -1.43
CA ASP A 273 5.31 6.09 -0.39
C ASP A 273 6.22 7.31 -0.52
N THR A 274 6.98 7.42 -1.61
CA THR A 274 8.03 8.42 -1.81
C THR A 274 7.56 9.86 -1.55
N ASP A 275 6.40 10.24 -2.08
CA ASP A 275 5.85 11.59 -1.93
C ASP A 275 5.43 11.88 -0.48
N THR A 276 4.87 10.88 0.22
CA THR A 276 4.46 11.04 1.62
C THR A 276 5.65 11.11 2.55
N GLN A 277 6.71 10.35 2.28
CA GLN A 277 7.99 10.47 2.99
C GLN A 277 8.57 11.89 2.84
N TYR A 278 8.59 12.43 1.63
CA TYR A 278 9.07 13.78 1.39
C TYR A 278 8.22 14.82 2.14
N CYS A 279 6.89 14.73 2.05
CA CYS A 279 5.98 15.66 2.71
C CYS A 279 6.02 15.59 4.24
N PHE A 280 6.43 14.46 4.81
CA PHE A 280 6.73 14.32 6.24
C PHE A 280 8.08 14.96 6.59
N THR A 281 9.13 14.71 5.81
CA THR A 281 10.51 15.12 6.10
C THR A 281 10.74 16.61 5.85
N ARG A 282 10.12 17.17 4.82
CA ARG A 282 10.31 18.58 4.43
C ARG A 282 10.02 19.59 5.56
N PRO A 283 8.90 19.49 6.31
CA PRO A 283 8.64 20.36 7.45
C PRO A 283 9.62 20.17 8.61
N VAL A 284 10.15 18.94 8.82
CA VAL A 284 11.19 18.68 9.82
C VAL A 284 12.47 19.46 9.48
N ALA A 285 12.91 19.36 8.22
CA ALA A 285 14.09 20.09 7.72
C ALA A 285 13.90 21.61 7.86
N ASP A 286 12.76 22.15 7.45
CA ASP A 286 12.44 23.57 7.59
C ASP A 286 12.51 24.05 9.04
N HIS A 287 11.94 23.25 9.96
CA HIS A 287 12.00 23.55 11.39
C HIS A 287 13.43 23.58 11.92
N MET A 288 14.26 22.59 11.56
CA MET A 288 15.65 22.50 12.02
C MET A 288 16.50 23.66 11.50
N PHE A 289 16.35 24.01 10.22
CA PHE A 289 17.11 25.12 9.62
C PHE A 289 16.72 26.48 10.16
N ARG A 290 15.42 26.73 10.38
CA ARG A 290 14.95 28.02 10.91
C ARG A 290 15.26 28.21 12.40
N ASN A 291 15.44 27.13 13.14
CA ASN A 291 15.65 27.15 14.59
C ASN A 291 17.01 26.57 14.99
N TYR A 292 18.01 26.71 14.11
CA TYR A 292 19.34 26.10 14.29
C TYR A 292 19.91 26.34 15.69
N ASP A 293 19.98 27.59 16.14
CA ASP A 293 20.55 27.97 17.46
C ASP A 293 19.72 27.44 18.64
N GLY A 294 18.41 27.31 18.45
CA GLY A 294 17.51 26.75 19.46
C GLY A 294 17.56 25.23 19.55
N VAL A 295 17.86 24.57 18.44
CA VAL A 295 17.95 23.09 18.37
C VAL A 295 19.31 22.58 18.81
N LEU A 296 20.38 23.31 18.46
CA LEU A 296 21.75 22.91 18.82
C LEU A 296 22.22 23.65 20.07
N LYS A 297 23.07 22.96 20.83
CA LYS A 297 23.90 23.54 21.89
C LYS A 297 25.29 23.78 21.34
N VAL A 298 25.62 25.05 21.06
CA VAL A 298 26.93 25.43 20.53
C VAL A 298 27.75 26.09 21.64
N ASP A 299 28.98 25.70 21.81
CA ASP A 299 29.97 26.31 22.71
C ASP A 299 29.47 26.51 24.18
N GLY A 300 28.78 25.49 24.74
CA GLY A 300 28.28 25.50 26.09
C GLY A 300 26.93 26.22 26.26
N GLU A 301 26.36 26.75 25.24
CA GLU A 301 25.02 27.33 25.23
C GLU A 301 23.92 26.29 25.53
N VAL A 302 22.81 26.75 26.05
CA VAL A 302 21.64 25.90 26.34
C VAL A 302 20.62 26.06 25.25
N GLY A 303 20.39 24.99 24.43
CA GLY A 303 19.36 24.98 23.42
C GLY A 303 17.95 25.25 23.99
N ASN A 304 17.04 25.70 23.13
CA ASN A 304 15.66 25.99 23.51
C ASN A 304 14.80 24.71 23.42
N LYS A 305 14.35 24.19 24.56
CA LYS A 305 13.51 22.97 24.63
C LYS A 305 12.27 23.05 23.70
N LYS A 306 11.67 24.24 23.57
CA LYS A 306 10.52 24.42 22.66
C LYS A 306 10.86 24.21 21.18
N MET A 307 12.15 24.24 20.80
CA MET A 307 12.60 24.04 19.42
C MET A 307 13.05 22.60 19.16
N TYR A 308 13.68 21.92 20.14
CA TYR A 308 14.17 20.56 19.93
C TYR A 308 13.22 19.45 20.43
N ASP A 309 12.10 19.78 21.10
CA ASP A 309 11.10 18.76 21.49
C ASP A 309 10.51 18.10 20.21
N PRO A 310 10.64 16.77 20.06
CA PRO A 310 10.13 16.05 18.87
C PRO A 310 8.65 16.31 18.59
N ARG A 311 7.84 16.59 19.61
CA ARG A 311 6.42 16.89 19.45
C ARG A 311 6.16 18.22 18.72
N VAL A 312 7.12 19.13 18.71
CA VAL A 312 6.97 20.44 18.05
C VAL A 312 7.12 20.28 16.52
N TRP A 313 8.25 19.75 16.08
CA TRP A 313 8.49 19.55 14.66
C TRP A 313 7.69 18.35 14.10
N GLY A 314 7.38 17.34 14.95
CA GLY A 314 6.54 16.23 14.57
C GLY A 314 5.12 16.62 14.15
N LYS A 315 4.49 17.60 14.85
CA LYS A 315 3.17 18.13 14.46
C LYS A 315 3.18 18.73 13.05
N ALA A 316 4.24 19.46 12.71
CA ALA A 316 4.37 20.04 11.37
C ALA A 316 4.58 18.96 10.30
N ALA A 317 5.36 17.92 10.63
CA ALA A 317 5.58 16.77 9.76
C ALA A 317 4.28 15.99 9.50
N GLU A 318 3.52 15.67 10.57
CA GLU A 318 2.20 15.01 10.44
C GLU A 318 1.24 15.83 9.59
N ALA A 319 1.18 17.15 9.78
CA ALA A 319 0.32 18.02 8.97
C ALA A 319 0.71 18.03 7.49
N GLY A 320 2.02 18.06 7.18
CA GLY A 320 2.53 18.02 5.81
C GLY A 320 2.17 16.72 5.11
N MET A 321 2.37 15.58 5.78
CA MET A 321 2.01 14.27 5.22
C MET A 321 0.49 14.11 5.10
N ALA A 322 -0.30 14.55 6.08
CA ALA A 322 -1.76 14.48 6.01
C ALA A 322 -2.32 15.26 4.82
N ALA A 323 -1.79 16.46 4.53
CA ALA A 323 -2.17 17.24 3.36
C ALA A 323 -1.88 16.47 2.06
N ARG A 324 -0.73 15.79 1.96
CA ARG A 324 -0.40 14.97 0.78
C ARG A 324 -1.33 13.77 0.60
N VAL A 325 -1.81 13.18 1.72
CA VAL A 325 -2.82 12.09 1.66
C VAL A 325 -4.15 12.61 1.12
N VAL A 326 -4.58 13.82 1.50
CA VAL A 326 -5.76 14.46 0.92
C VAL A 326 -5.61 14.64 -0.59
N GLU A 327 -4.48 15.19 -1.05
CA GLU A 327 -4.19 15.32 -2.49
C GLU A 327 -4.21 13.96 -3.22
N ALA A 328 -3.74 12.90 -2.57
CA ALA A 328 -3.80 11.54 -3.12
C ALA A 328 -5.26 11.07 -3.27
N CYS A 329 -6.11 11.28 -2.28
CA CYS A 329 -7.53 10.97 -2.36
C CYS A 329 -8.22 11.73 -3.51
N GLU A 330 -7.89 13.00 -3.71
CA GLU A 330 -8.41 13.80 -4.82
C GLU A 330 -7.94 13.28 -6.19
N ALA A 331 -6.66 12.97 -6.33
CA ALA A 331 -6.10 12.42 -7.55
C ALA A 331 -6.77 11.09 -7.94
N LEU A 332 -7.04 10.24 -6.95
CA LEU A 332 -7.63 8.91 -7.09
C LEU A 332 -9.18 8.91 -7.03
N ARG A 333 -9.81 10.06 -7.02
CA ARG A 333 -11.28 10.22 -6.99
C ARG A 333 -11.95 9.59 -5.75
N SER A 334 -11.22 9.38 -4.65
CA SER A 334 -11.77 8.76 -3.44
C SER A 334 -12.28 9.77 -2.41
N THR A 335 -12.04 11.06 -2.58
CA THR A 335 -12.57 12.12 -1.70
C THR A 335 -14.08 12.04 -1.60
N GLY A 336 -14.63 12.06 -0.38
CA GLY A 336 -16.06 11.99 -0.10
C GLY A 336 -16.69 10.61 -0.30
N THR A 337 -15.89 9.55 -0.49
CA THR A 337 -16.39 8.18 -0.75
C THR A 337 -16.44 7.29 0.48
N LYS A 338 -16.12 7.80 1.68
CA LYS A 338 -16.19 6.99 2.91
C LYS A 338 -17.52 6.26 3.05
N MET A 339 -17.47 5.03 3.49
CA MET A 339 -18.68 4.28 3.84
C MET A 339 -19.34 4.89 5.08
N LYS A 340 -20.65 4.80 5.14
CA LYS A 340 -21.45 5.33 6.24
C LYS A 340 -21.46 4.40 7.44
#